data_65fe52c884d9bd7749ab288070ef9b36
#
_entry.id   65fe52c884d9bd7749ab288070ef9b36
#
_cell.length_a   1.000
_cell.length_b   1.000
_cell.length_c   1.000
_cell.angle_alpha   90.00
_cell.angle_beta   90.00
_cell.angle_gamma   90.00
#
_symmetry.space_group_name_H-M   'P 1'
#
loop_
_entity.id
_entity.type
_entity.pdbx_description
1 polymer ?
#
loop_
_entity_poly.entity_id
_entity_poly.type
_entity_poly.pdbx_seq_one_letter_code
_entity_poly.pdbx_strand_id
1 'polypeptide(L)'
;MPRWGFAVVRGRSMEPTLHDGDRLVVHFGGRPRPGRVVVVRLPGRADLSVKRIGWRDADGWWVERDNPREGVDSWQVGAVDPEHVLAVALVRLWPRPRLLMGVPPAPSR
;
A
#
# COMPACT_ATOMS: atom_id res chain seq x y z
N MET A 1 19.18 2.70 -11.27
CA MET A 1 18.30 1.96 -12.19
C MET A 1 16.96 1.69 -11.52
N PRO A 2 15.87 1.93 -12.22
CA PRO A 2 14.59 1.53 -11.68
C PRO A 2 14.54 0.02 -11.52
N ARG A 3 13.98 -0.41 -10.41
CA ARG A 3 13.81 -1.82 -10.13
C ARG A 3 12.32 -2.13 -10.07
N TRP A 4 11.92 -3.07 -10.87
CA TRP A 4 10.53 -3.49 -10.97
C TRP A 4 10.37 -4.85 -10.32
N GLY A 5 9.22 -5.10 -9.79
CA GLY A 5 8.90 -6.38 -9.21
C GLY A 5 7.41 -6.63 -9.20
N PHE A 6 7.05 -7.72 -8.59
CA PHE A 6 5.65 -8.12 -8.47
C PHE A 6 5.32 -8.34 -7.01
N ALA A 7 4.08 -8.05 -6.68
CA ALA A 7 3.55 -8.31 -5.35
C ALA A 7 2.20 -8.97 -5.49
N VAL A 8 1.85 -9.81 -4.53
CA VAL A 8 0.53 -10.43 -4.45
C VAL A 8 -0.16 -9.88 -3.21
N VAL A 9 -1.38 -9.38 -3.39
CA VAL A 9 -2.18 -8.87 -2.29
C VAL A 9 -2.63 -10.04 -1.42
N ARG A 10 -2.45 -9.91 -0.13
CA ARG A 10 -2.90 -10.89 0.85
C ARG A 10 -3.89 -10.25 1.79
N GLY A 11 -4.99 -10.96 2.01
CA GLY A 11 -6.02 -10.48 2.91
C GLY A 11 -6.95 -9.46 2.26
N ARG A 12 -7.79 -8.85 3.08
CA ARG A 12 -8.90 -8.03 2.62
C ARG A 12 -8.78 -6.56 3.02
N SER A 13 -7.63 -6.15 3.53
CA SER A 13 -7.46 -4.79 4.07
C SER A 13 -7.56 -3.69 3.03
N MET A 14 -7.38 -4.02 1.77
CA MET A 14 -7.42 -3.05 0.67
C MET A 14 -8.68 -3.13 -0.18
N GLU A 15 -9.68 -3.92 0.23
CA GLU A 15 -10.97 -3.92 -0.44
C GLU A 15 -11.68 -2.59 -0.23
N PRO A 16 -12.42 -2.10 -1.21
CA PRO A 16 -12.76 -2.73 -2.50
C PRO A 16 -11.75 -2.46 -3.61
N THR A 17 -10.69 -1.71 -3.33
CA THR A 17 -9.71 -1.34 -4.35
C THR A 17 -8.92 -2.54 -4.87
N LEU A 18 -8.43 -3.35 -3.94
CA LEU A 18 -7.64 -4.54 -4.25
C LEU A 18 -8.18 -5.70 -3.43
N HIS A 19 -8.10 -6.90 -4.01
CA HIS A 19 -8.61 -8.11 -3.37
C HIS A 19 -7.50 -9.11 -3.16
N ASP A 20 -7.71 -10.00 -2.22
CA ASP A 20 -6.76 -11.09 -1.97
C ASP A 20 -6.44 -11.83 -3.27
N GLY A 21 -5.17 -12.03 -3.52
CA GLY A 21 -4.70 -12.70 -4.73
C GLY A 21 -4.43 -11.78 -5.91
N ASP A 22 -4.83 -10.51 -5.85
CA ASP A 22 -4.52 -9.57 -6.92
C ASP A 22 -3.00 -9.46 -7.08
N ARG A 23 -2.56 -9.37 -8.34
CA ARG A 23 -1.13 -9.27 -8.66
C ARG A 23 -0.80 -7.89 -9.15
N LEU A 24 0.24 -7.33 -8.56
CA LEU A 24 0.64 -5.94 -8.79
C LEU A 24 2.03 -5.87 -9.40
N VAL A 25 2.23 -4.89 -10.27
CA VAL A 25 3.56 -4.45 -10.67
C VAL A 25 3.95 -3.33 -9.71
N VAL A 26 5.13 -3.47 -9.11
CA VAL A 26 5.62 -2.49 -8.14
C VAL A 26 6.97 -1.95 -8.57
N HIS A 27 7.27 -0.72 -8.13
CA HIS A 27 8.53 -0.05 -8.39
C HIS A 27 9.25 0.15 -7.06
N PHE A 28 10.35 -0.57 -6.88
CA PHE A 28 11.19 -0.40 -5.72
C PHE A 28 11.96 0.91 -5.83
N GLY A 29 11.99 1.68 -4.74
CA GLY A 29 12.62 2.99 -4.77
C GLY A 29 11.77 4.07 -5.42
N GLY A 30 10.54 3.77 -5.78
CA GLY A 30 9.60 4.79 -6.23
C GLY A 30 9.28 5.78 -5.11
N ARG A 31 8.85 6.96 -5.48
CA ARG A 31 8.54 7.99 -4.48
C ARG A 31 7.16 7.79 -3.87
N PRO A 32 7.10 7.54 -2.57
CA PRO A 32 5.81 7.52 -1.88
C PRO A 32 5.19 8.91 -1.91
N ARG A 33 3.89 8.96 -2.07
CA ARG A 33 3.12 10.21 -2.01
C ARG A 33 1.74 9.90 -1.42
N PRO A 34 1.10 10.88 -0.78
CA PRO A 34 -0.27 10.71 -0.32
C PRO A 34 -1.18 10.20 -1.44
N GLY A 35 -2.01 9.21 -1.12
CA GLY A 35 -2.91 8.58 -2.08
C GLY A 35 -2.33 7.39 -2.83
N ARG A 36 -1.02 7.21 -2.82
CA ARG A 36 -0.39 6.08 -3.50
C ARG A 36 -0.55 4.79 -2.72
N VAL A 37 -0.67 3.70 -3.46
CA VAL A 37 -0.64 2.35 -2.90
C VAL A 37 0.81 1.91 -2.83
N VAL A 38 1.22 1.40 -1.68
CA VAL A 38 2.61 1.04 -1.43
C VAL A 38 2.71 -0.34 -0.80
N VAL A 39 3.88 -0.93 -0.92
CA VAL A 39 4.26 -2.14 -0.20
C VAL A 39 5.13 -1.72 0.97
N VAL A 40 4.71 -2.07 2.17
CA VAL A 40 5.35 -1.63 3.40
C VAL A 40 5.57 -2.78 4.36
N ARG A 41 6.52 -2.57 5.28
CA ARG A 41 6.65 -3.39 6.48
C ARG A 41 6.14 -2.56 7.65
N LEU A 42 5.01 -2.97 8.21
CA LEU A 42 4.43 -2.27 9.35
C LEU A 42 5.28 -2.48 10.60
N PRO A 43 5.31 -1.48 11.52
CA PRO A 43 6.04 -1.64 12.77
C PRO A 43 5.66 -2.91 13.52
N GLY A 44 6.68 -3.64 13.97
CA GLY A 44 6.48 -4.86 14.74
C GLY A 44 6.05 -6.09 13.92
N ARG A 45 6.01 -5.97 12.60
CA ARG A 45 5.59 -7.08 11.75
C ARG A 45 6.71 -7.47 10.78
N ALA A 46 6.86 -8.79 10.60
CA ALA A 46 7.83 -9.30 9.64
C ALA A 46 7.26 -9.32 8.21
N ASP A 47 5.95 -9.52 8.09
CA ASP A 47 5.29 -9.64 6.79
C ASP A 47 5.19 -8.29 6.10
N LEU A 48 5.20 -8.33 4.78
CA LEU A 48 4.91 -7.16 3.97
C LEU A 48 3.41 -6.99 3.82
N SER A 49 2.99 -5.74 3.71
CA SER A 49 1.58 -5.38 3.55
C SER A 49 1.43 -4.38 2.42
N VAL A 50 0.27 -4.40 1.77
CA VAL A 50 -0.11 -3.40 0.78
C VAL A 50 -1.06 -2.44 1.47
N LYS A 51 -0.74 -1.15 1.44
CA LYS A 51 -1.50 -0.11 2.11
C LYS A 51 -1.53 1.14 1.25
N ARG A 52 -2.34 2.11 1.65
CA ARG A 52 -2.40 3.42 1.00
C ARG A 52 -1.73 4.47 1.87
N ILE A 53 -0.95 5.34 1.27
CA ILE A 53 -0.34 6.44 2.01
C ILE A 53 -1.37 7.52 2.29
N GLY A 54 -1.48 7.89 3.56
CA GLY A 54 -2.31 9.02 3.98
C GLY A 54 -1.51 10.32 3.98
N TRP A 55 -0.46 10.38 4.79
CA TRP A 55 0.38 11.57 4.91
C TRP A 55 1.75 11.19 5.48
N ARG A 56 2.61 12.20 5.56
CA ARG A 56 3.91 12.05 6.22
C ARG A 56 4.01 13.03 7.39
N ASP A 57 4.60 12.57 8.47
CA ASP A 57 4.93 13.42 9.61
C ASP A 57 6.38 13.18 10.06
N ALA A 58 6.73 13.70 11.23
CA ALA A 58 8.10 13.58 11.74
C ALA A 58 8.52 12.14 12.00
N ASP A 59 7.56 11.25 12.25
CA ASP A 59 7.84 9.86 12.59
C ASP A 59 7.86 8.93 11.37
N GLY A 60 7.45 9.42 10.21
CA GLY A 60 7.46 8.64 8.98
C GLY A 60 6.18 8.73 8.20
N TRP A 61 5.88 7.67 7.47
CA TRP A 61 4.71 7.60 6.62
C TRP A 61 3.54 6.98 7.36
N TRP A 62 2.43 7.70 7.37
CA TRP A 62 1.17 7.19 7.89
C TRP A 62 0.46 6.47 6.77
N VAL A 63 0.21 5.19 6.96
CA VAL A 63 -0.45 4.36 5.94
C VAL A 63 -1.77 3.83 6.46
N GLU A 64 -2.70 3.63 5.55
CA GLU A 64 -4.06 3.26 5.87
C GLU A 64 -4.54 2.11 5.00
N ARG A 65 -5.41 1.30 5.57
CA ARG A 65 -6.14 0.29 4.82
C ARG A 65 -7.34 0.95 4.15
N ASP A 66 -7.72 0.47 2.96
CA ASP A 66 -8.92 0.95 2.30
C ASP A 66 -10.19 0.35 2.92
N ASN A 67 -10.05 -0.84 3.52
CA ASN A 67 -11.15 -1.53 4.17
C ASN A 67 -11.10 -1.30 5.67
N PRO A 68 -12.01 -0.48 6.23
CA PRO A 68 -11.97 -0.17 7.66
C PRO A 68 -12.36 -1.35 8.56
N ARG A 69 -12.87 -2.42 7.97
CA ARG A 69 -13.36 -3.58 8.74
C ARG A 69 -12.30 -4.63 9.02
N GLU A 70 -11.22 -4.63 8.25
CA GLU A 70 -10.21 -5.68 8.38
C GLU A 70 -8.81 -5.15 8.22
N GLY A 71 -7.89 -5.78 8.93
CA GLY A 71 -6.48 -5.53 8.79
C GLY A 71 -5.95 -4.54 9.79
N VAL A 72 -4.67 -4.25 9.64
CA VAL A 72 -3.92 -3.38 10.53
C VAL A 72 -3.24 -2.31 9.69
N ASP A 73 -3.20 -1.10 10.19
CA ASP A 73 -2.51 0.01 9.56
C ASP A 73 -1.90 0.92 10.62
N SER A 74 -1.50 2.14 10.24
CA SER A 74 -0.85 3.06 11.16
C SER A 74 -1.73 3.46 12.34
N TRP A 75 -3.05 3.37 12.21
CA TRP A 75 -3.94 3.67 13.32
C TRP A 75 -3.75 2.72 14.51
N GLN A 76 -3.29 1.50 14.25
CA GLN A 76 -3.01 0.51 15.29
C GLN A 76 -1.54 0.48 15.68
N VAL A 77 -0.62 0.68 14.74
CA VAL A 77 0.80 0.43 14.99
C VAL A 77 1.70 1.65 14.81
N GLY A 78 1.16 2.79 14.38
CA GLY A 78 1.93 4.01 14.22
C GLY A 78 2.53 4.16 12.82
N ALA A 79 3.33 5.21 12.66
CA ALA A 79 3.94 5.56 11.39
C ALA A 79 4.95 4.51 10.93
N VAL A 80 5.10 4.41 9.61
CA VAL A 80 6.08 3.52 8.98
C VAL A 80 7.33 4.31 8.69
N ASP A 81 8.47 3.80 9.17
CA ASP A 81 9.77 4.37 8.85
C ASP A 81 9.93 4.43 7.33
N PRO A 82 10.46 5.55 6.77
CA PRO A 82 10.67 5.63 5.32
C PRO A 82 11.44 4.47 4.72
N GLU A 83 12.36 3.88 5.46
CA GLU A 83 13.11 2.70 4.99
C GLU A 83 12.22 1.46 4.83
N HIS A 84 11.08 1.45 5.47
CA HIS A 84 10.16 0.31 5.42
C HIS A 84 9.02 0.52 4.42
N VAL A 85 9.03 1.61 3.68
CA VAL A 85 8.18 1.77 2.50
C VAL A 85 9.00 1.29 1.31
N LEU A 86 8.75 0.06 0.90
CA LEU A 86 9.68 -0.68 0.04
C LEU A 86 9.45 -0.42 -1.44
N ALA A 87 8.19 -0.22 -1.82
CA ALA A 87 7.85 -0.07 -3.23
C ALA A 87 6.54 0.67 -3.39
N VAL A 88 6.37 1.27 -4.56
CA VAL A 88 5.11 1.90 -4.96
C VAL A 88 4.42 0.97 -5.96
N ALA A 89 3.16 0.66 -5.72
CA ALA A 89 2.37 -0.15 -6.64
C ALA A 89 1.85 0.73 -7.78
N LEU A 90 2.08 0.30 -8.99
CA LEU A 90 1.75 1.09 -10.18
C LEU A 90 0.54 0.57 -10.92
N VAL A 91 0.44 -0.75 -11.05
CA VAL A 91 -0.57 -1.39 -11.87
C VAL A 91 -1.00 -2.68 -11.20
N ARG A 92 -2.30 -2.91 -11.19
CA ARG A 92 -2.81 -4.26 -10.95
C ARG A 92 -2.73 -5.00 -12.29
N LEU A 93 -1.98 -6.08 -12.30
CA LEU A 93 -1.77 -6.84 -13.53
C LEU A 93 -2.84 -7.91 -13.72
N TRP A 94 -3.26 -8.53 -12.64
CA TRP A 94 -4.21 -9.65 -12.68
C TRP A 94 -5.16 -9.49 -11.48
N PRO A 95 -6.45 -9.78 -11.60
CA PRO A 95 -7.15 -10.40 -12.75
C PRO A 95 -7.44 -9.44 -13.89
N ARG A 96 -7.47 -8.14 -13.65
CA ARG A 96 -7.74 -7.14 -14.70
C ARG A 96 -6.74 -6.01 -14.58
N PRO A 97 -6.04 -5.66 -15.66
CA PRO A 97 -5.11 -4.54 -15.62
C PRO A 97 -5.80 -3.25 -15.21
N ARG A 98 -5.19 -2.53 -14.28
CA ARG A 98 -5.71 -1.26 -13.79
C ARG A 98 -4.58 -0.42 -13.24
N LEU A 99 -4.53 0.85 -13.63
CA LEU A 99 -3.58 1.78 -13.04
C LEU A 99 -3.96 2.08 -11.60
N LEU A 100 -2.97 2.12 -10.74
CA LEU A 100 -3.16 2.39 -9.31
C LEU A 100 -2.62 3.76 -8.91
N MET A 101 -2.12 4.52 -9.88
CA MET A 101 -1.45 5.78 -9.59
C MET A 101 -2.45 6.89 -9.32
N GLY A 102 -2.37 7.46 -8.15
CA GLY A 102 -2.78 8.81 -7.91
C GLY A 102 -4.25 9.08 -7.60
N VAL A 103 -5.15 8.14 -7.75
CA VAL A 103 -6.56 8.41 -7.44
C VAL A 103 -6.96 7.61 -6.21
N PRO A 104 -7.10 8.27 -5.05
CA PRO A 104 -7.61 7.58 -3.88
C PRO A 104 -9.06 7.12 -4.12
N PRO A 105 -9.50 6.07 -3.44
CA PRO A 105 -10.89 5.64 -3.55
C PRO A 105 -11.82 6.75 -3.06
N ALA A 106 -13.04 6.74 -3.58
CA ALA A 106 -14.06 7.68 -3.09
C ALA A 106 -14.23 7.49 -1.58
N PRO A 107 -14.43 8.59 -0.84
CA PRO A 107 -14.67 8.47 0.60
C PRO A 107 -15.86 7.57 0.87
N SER A 108 -15.67 6.66 1.81
CA SER A 108 -16.79 5.84 2.31
C SER A 108 -17.65 6.69 3.23
N ARG A 109 -18.91 6.54 3.10
CA ARG A 109 -19.85 7.18 4.02
C ARG A 109 -20.82 6.16 4.54
#